data_32cba261c04b5e171e2df84a3dc64195
#
_entry.id   32cba261c04b5e171e2df84a3dc64195
#
_cell.length_a   1.000
_cell.length_b   1.000
_cell.length_c   1.000
_cell.angle_alpha   90.00
_cell.angle_beta   90.00
_cell.angle_gamma   90.00
#
_symmetry.space_group_name_H-M   'P 1'
#
loop_
_entity.id
_entity.type
_entity.pdbx_description
1 polymer ?
#
loop_
_entity_poly.entity_id
_entity_poly.type
_entity_poly.pdbx_seq_one_letter_code
_entity_poly.pdbx_strand_id
1 'polypeptide(L)'
;MTELTAKPLLRALFPGLGHINQPLAGEYALRRATALELPFTAGYGVEAGLLVDVARRHGPAAVTQVDLGVRRHRNRPLAELGPMADVVARTLLDRAGVATSRDIDKREPLAGIL
;
A
#
# COMPACT_ATOMS: atom_id res chain seq x y z
N MET A 1 -0.42 -4.36 12.51
CA MET A 1 0.41 -3.90 11.37
C MET A 1 0.00 -2.52 10.85
N THR A 2 -1.28 -2.28 10.65
CA THR A 2 -1.78 -0.97 10.21
C THR A 2 -1.33 0.16 11.15
N GLU A 3 -1.56 0.01 12.45
CA GLU A 3 -1.23 1.03 13.44
C GLU A 3 0.27 1.14 13.73
N LEU A 4 1.01 0.02 13.64
CA LEU A 4 2.41 -0.01 14.03
C LEU A 4 3.39 0.22 12.88
N THR A 5 2.98 0.01 11.66
CA THR A 5 3.86 0.08 10.48
C THR A 5 3.33 1.03 9.42
N ALA A 6 2.17 0.73 8.83
CA ALA A 6 1.67 1.45 7.67
C ALA A 6 1.32 2.90 7.98
N LYS A 7 0.54 3.16 9.02
CA LYS A 7 0.15 4.53 9.38
C LYS A 7 1.34 5.41 9.78
N PRO A 8 2.25 4.96 10.67
CA PRO A 8 3.42 5.78 11.00
C PRO A 8 4.28 6.13 9.78
N LEU A 9 4.51 5.16 8.91
CA LEU A 9 5.32 5.39 7.70
C LEU A 9 4.59 6.29 6.70
N LEU A 10 3.29 6.13 6.51
CA LEU A 10 2.51 7.01 5.65
C LEU A 10 2.54 8.45 6.15
N ARG A 11 2.40 8.67 7.45
CA ARG A 11 2.48 10.02 8.05
C ARG A 11 3.86 10.64 7.85
N ALA A 12 4.92 9.84 8.00
CA ALA A 12 6.28 10.33 7.88
C ALA A 12 6.69 10.60 6.43
N LEU A 13 6.33 9.72 5.52
CA LEU A 13 6.80 9.74 4.13
C LEU A 13 5.81 10.36 3.16
N PHE A 14 4.53 10.25 3.43
CA PHE A 14 3.46 10.71 2.56
C PHE A 14 2.37 11.39 3.39
N PRO A 15 2.61 12.61 3.91
CA PRO A 15 1.66 13.27 4.84
C PRO A 15 0.26 13.44 4.27
N GLY A 16 0.12 13.60 2.96
CA GLY A 16 -1.17 13.70 2.29
C GLY A 16 -2.04 12.45 2.42
N LEU A 17 -1.48 11.32 2.81
CA LEU A 17 -2.19 10.06 3.02
C LEU A 17 -2.37 9.72 4.50
N GLY A 18 -1.97 10.61 5.41
CA GLY A 18 -2.10 10.37 6.85
C GLY A 18 -3.53 10.23 7.35
N HIS A 19 -4.51 10.67 6.56
CA HIS A 19 -5.93 10.60 6.90
C HIS A 19 -6.55 9.23 6.62
N ILE A 20 -5.88 8.33 5.94
CA ILE A 20 -6.41 7.01 5.61
C ILE A 20 -6.47 6.15 6.87
N ASN A 21 -7.66 5.68 7.23
CA ASN A 21 -7.89 4.92 8.47
C ASN A 21 -7.42 3.48 8.38
N GLN A 22 -7.66 2.83 7.24
CA GLN A 22 -7.34 1.42 7.03
C GLN A 22 -6.57 1.23 5.72
N PRO A 23 -5.30 1.65 5.65
CA PRO A 23 -4.51 1.52 4.43
C PRO A 23 -4.26 0.08 4.00
N LEU A 24 -4.45 -0.88 4.90
CA LEU A 24 -4.26 -2.31 4.64
C LEU A 24 -5.56 -3.10 4.89
N ALA A 25 -6.69 -2.54 4.46
CA ALA A 25 -8.00 -3.13 4.76
C ALA A 25 -8.29 -4.45 4.03
N GLY A 26 -7.53 -4.79 2.99
CA GLY A 26 -7.77 -5.97 2.17
C GLY A 26 -8.86 -5.80 1.12
N GLU A 27 -9.62 -4.70 1.18
CA GLU A 27 -10.65 -4.38 0.20
C GLU A 27 -10.41 -3.00 -0.38
N TYR A 28 -10.31 -2.95 -1.69
CA TYR A 28 -10.14 -1.70 -2.41
C TYR A 28 -10.70 -1.83 -3.82
N ALA A 29 -11.03 -0.70 -4.41
CA ALA A 29 -11.44 -0.62 -5.81
C ALA A 29 -10.71 0.54 -6.45
N LEU A 30 -10.34 0.39 -7.71
CA LEU A 30 -9.74 1.47 -8.49
C LEU A 30 -10.21 1.38 -9.95
N ARG A 31 -10.10 2.51 -10.66
CA ARG A 31 -10.48 2.56 -12.07
C ARG A 31 -9.58 1.63 -12.89
N ARG A 32 -10.18 0.93 -13.85
CA ARG A 32 -9.45 0.02 -14.73
C ARG A 32 -8.28 0.69 -15.44
N ALA A 33 -8.48 1.89 -15.97
CA ALA A 33 -7.43 2.63 -16.65
C ALA A 33 -6.23 2.88 -15.73
N THR A 34 -6.47 3.24 -14.48
CA THR A 34 -5.43 3.43 -13.47
C THR A 34 -4.74 2.11 -13.16
N ALA A 35 -5.49 1.04 -12.97
CA ALA A 35 -4.92 -0.27 -12.65
C ALA A 35 -3.99 -0.79 -13.74
N LEU A 36 -4.31 -0.53 -15.01
CA LEU A 36 -3.48 -0.98 -16.14
C LEU A 36 -2.14 -0.25 -16.23
N GLU A 37 -2.06 0.97 -15.69
CA GLU A 37 -0.87 1.82 -15.79
C GLU A 37 0.11 1.69 -14.64
N LEU A 38 -0.28 1.03 -13.54
CA LEU A 38 0.52 0.97 -12.33
C LEU A 38 1.23 -0.38 -12.19
N PRO A 39 2.46 -0.38 -11.63
CA PRO A 39 3.13 -1.62 -11.25
C PRO A 39 2.46 -2.21 -10.01
N PHE A 40 2.45 -3.54 -9.90
CA PHE A 40 1.93 -4.22 -8.73
C PHE A 40 3.07 -4.84 -7.95
N THR A 41 3.18 -4.45 -6.67
CA THR A 41 4.14 -5.07 -5.76
C THR A 41 3.66 -6.48 -5.44
N ALA A 42 4.58 -7.43 -5.45
CA ALA A 42 4.27 -8.81 -5.10
C ALA A 42 3.98 -8.94 -3.59
N GLY A 43 3.14 -9.90 -3.24
CA GLY A 43 2.86 -10.26 -1.86
C GLY A 43 2.11 -9.18 -1.08
N TYR A 44 2.47 -9.01 0.17
CA TYR A 44 1.76 -8.15 1.12
C TYR A 44 1.94 -6.66 0.88
N GLY A 45 2.84 -6.27 -0.01
CA GLY A 45 3.08 -4.86 -0.31
C GLY A 45 2.12 -4.24 -1.32
N VAL A 46 1.25 -5.05 -1.95
CA VAL A 46 0.42 -4.58 -3.06
C VAL A 46 -0.51 -3.42 -2.70
N GLU A 47 -1.17 -3.48 -1.55
CA GLU A 47 -2.10 -2.41 -1.14
C GLU A 47 -1.37 -1.11 -0.84
N ALA A 48 -0.29 -1.18 -0.07
CA ALA A 48 0.50 0.00 0.27
C ALA A 48 1.10 0.64 -1.00
N GLY A 49 1.62 -0.19 -1.90
CA GLY A 49 2.18 0.28 -3.17
C GLY A 49 1.14 0.98 -4.04
N LEU A 50 -0.03 0.37 -4.22
CA LEU A 50 -1.11 0.97 -5.00
C LEU A 50 -1.62 2.27 -4.41
N LEU A 51 -1.80 2.32 -3.09
CA LEU A 51 -2.26 3.53 -2.40
C LEU A 51 -1.34 4.71 -2.69
N VAL A 52 -0.04 4.54 -2.52
CA VAL A 52 0.95 5.58 -2.76
C VAL A 52 1.02 5.93 -4.25
N ASP A 53 1.05 4.94 -5.13
CA ASP A 53 1.17 5.18 -6.58
C ASP A 53 -0.04 5.96 -7.13
N VAL A 54 -1.25 5.64 -6.71
CA VAL A 54 -2.46 6.37 -7.09
C VAL A 54 -2.40 7.80 -6.58
N ALA A 55 -2.04 8.00 -5.32
CA ALA A 55 -1.96 9.33 -4.72
C ALA A 55 -0.90 10.21 -5.39
N ARG A 56 0.24 9.64 -5.75
CA ARG A 56 1.30 10.39 -6.44
C ARG A 56 0.91 10.75 -7.87
N ARG A 57 0.19 9.88 -8.55
CA ARG A 57 -0.21 10.09 -9.95
C ARG A 57 -1.39 11.05 -10.08
N HIS A 58 -2.38 10.94 -9.21
CA HIS A 58 -3.65 11.68 -9.30
C HIS A 58 -3.88 12.65 -8.13
N GLY A 59 -2.99 12.70 -7.17
CA GLY A 59 -3.11 13.50 -5.95
C GLY A 59 -3.80 12.75 -4.81
N PRO A 60 -3.52 13.12 -3.55
CA PRO A 60 -4.14 12.44 -2.38
C PRO A 60 -5.66 12.51 -2.36
N ALA A 61 -6.25 13.56 -2.93
CA ALA A 61 -7.71 13.73 -3.00
C ALA A 61 -8.39 12.70 -3.91
N ALA A 62 -7.63 12.01 -4.78
CA ALA A 62 -8.16 10.95 -5.62
C ALA A 62 -8.41 9.64 -4.86
N VAL A 63 -7.90 9.54 -3.62
CA VAL A 63 -8.10 8.39 -2.74
C VAL A 63 -9.22 8.71 -1.76
N THR A 64 -10.26 7.89 -1.76
CA THR A 64 -11.39 8.04 -0.84
C THR A 64 -11.58 6.78 -0.03
N GLN A 65 -12.36 6.89 1.03
CA GLN A 65 -12.64 5.79 1.95
C GLN A 65 -14.13 5.55 2.03
N VAL A 66 -14.51 4.29 2.17
CA VAL A 66 -15.89 3.87 2.36
C VAL A 66 -15.97 3.06 3.64
N ASP A 67 -16.87 3.43 4.53
CA ASP A 67 -17.12 2.68 5.77
C ASP A 67 -17.99 1.47 5.44
N LEU A 68 -17.41 0.28 5.58
CA LEU A 68 -18.11 -0.99 5.36
C LEU A 68 -18.64 -1.61 6.66
N GLY A 69 -18.55 -0.87 7.76
CA GLY A 69 -18.97 -1.33 9.07
C GLY A 69 -17.89 -2.14 9.79
N VAL A 70 -18.31 -2.77 10.88
CA VAL A 70 -17.39 -3.58 11.69
C VAL A 70 -17.16 -4.93 11.03
N ARG A 71 -15.88 -5.28 10.86
CA ARG A 71 -15.46 -6.58 10.33
C ARG A 71 -14.68 -7.34 11.37
N ARG A 72 -14.99 -8.62 11.52
CA ARG A 72 -14.19 -9.51 12.37
C ARG A 72 -13.03 -10.05 11.56
N HIS A 73 -11.82 -9.75 12.03
CA HIS A 73 -10.60 -10.28 11.45
C HIS A 73 -10.01 -11.34 12.35
N ARG A 74 -9.46 -12.36 11.74
CA ARG A 74 -8.64 -13.32 12.46
C ARG A 74 -7.29 -12.67 12.76
N ASN A 75 -6.95 -12.56 14.03
CA ASN A 75 -5.65 -12.07 14.44
C ASN A 75 -4.57 -13.09 14.08
N ARG A 76 -3.49 -12.62 13.46
CA ARG A 76 -2.34 -13.46 13.14
C ARG A 76 -1.30 -13.35 14.25
N PRO A 77 -0.57 -14.45 14.54
CA PRO A 77 0.54 -14.40 15.48
C PRO A 77 1.59 -13.38 15.07
N LEU A 78 2.29 -12.80 16.05
CA LEU A 78 3.34 -11.82 15.79
C LEU A 78 4.43 -12.34 14.83
N ALA A 79 4.76 -13.63 14.93
CA ALA A 79 5.74 -14.25 14.03
C ALA A 79 5.32 -14.20 12.55
N GLU A 80 4.01 -14.22 12.25
CA GLU A 80 3.50 -14.07 10.88
C GLU A 80 3.42 -12.61 10.48
N LEU A 81 3.14 -11.70 11.41
CA LEU A 81 3.03 -10.27 11.14
C LEU A 81 4.37 -9.62 10.84
N GLY A 82 5.47 -10.12 11.44
CA GLY A 82 6.80 -9.56 11.22
C GLY A 82 7.21 -9.51 9.74
N PRO A 83 7.19 -10.65 9.03
CA PRO A 83 7.50 -10.67 7.59
C PRO A 83 6.55 -9.79 6.76
N MET A 84 5.27 -9.74 7.10
CA MET A 84 4.30 -8.88 6.43
C MET A 84 4.63 -7.41 6.62
N ALA A 85 4.94 -7.02 7.86
CA ALA A 85 5.31 -5.64 8.18
C ALA A 85 6.59 -5.23 7.46
N ASP A 86 7.57 -6.14 7.33
CA ASP A 86 8.80 -5.88 6.58
C ASP A 86 8.53 -5.55 5.13
N VAL A 87 7.68 -6.32 4.45
CA VAL A 87 7.33 -6.07 3.05
C VAL A 87 6.58 -4.75 2.91
N VAL A 88 5.63 -4.45 3.78
CA VAL A 88 4.88 -3.18 3.76
C VAL A 88 5.83 -2.01 3.96
N ALA A 89 6.71 -2.08 4.96
CA ALA A 89 7.68 -1.02 5.24
C ALA A 89 8.60 -0.77 4.04
N ARG A 90 9.16 -1.81 3.46
CA ARG A 90 10.03 -1.69 2.28
C ARG A 90 9.30 -1.12 1.08
N THR A 91 8.05 -1.51 0.86
CA THR A 91 7.24 -0.97 -0.22
C THR A 91 7.09 0.54 -0.10
N LEU A 92 6.76 1.03 1.10
CA LEU A 92 6.60 2.46 1.34
C LEU A 92 7.93 3.21 1.21
N LEU A 93 9.02 2.63 1.70
CA LEU A 93 10.35 3.21 1.57
C LEU A 93 10.80 3.25 0.10
N ASP A 94 10.57 2.19 -0.65
CA ASP A 94 10.86 2.15 -2.09
C ASP A 94 10.12 3.26 -2.83
N ARG A 95 8.83 3.45 -2.55
CA ARG A 95 8.03 4.51 -3.17
C ARG A 95 8.50 5.90 -2.77
N ALA A 96 9.09 6.06 -1.60
CA ALA A 96 9.68 7.31 -1.13
C ALA A 96 11.08 7.56 -1.71
N GLY A 97 11.63 6.62 -2.46
CA GLY A 97 12.97 6.74 -3.03
C GLY A 97 14.10 6.41 -2.06
N VAL A 98 13.79 5.76 -0.95
CA VAL A 98 14.78 5.36 0.06
C VAL A 98 15.34 4.00 -0.29
N ALA A 99 16.67 3.89 -0.40
CA ALA A 99 17.32 2.62 -0.65
C ALA A 99 17.24 1.70 0.57
N THR A 100 16.94 0.42 0.34
CA THR A 100 16.89 -0.60 1.38
C THR A 100 17.85 -1.74 1.04
N SER A 101 18.07 -2.64 2.00
CA SER A 101 18.98 -3.77 1.84
C SER A 101 18.54 -4.82 0.82
N ARG A 102 17.25 -4.79 0.44
CA ARG A 102 16.67 -5.68 -0.57
C ARG A 102 15.72 -4.90 -1.46
N ASP A 103 15.68 -5.30 -2.73
CA ASP A 103 14.70 -4.74 -3.66
C ASP A 103 13.31 -5.31 -3.40
N ILE A 104 12.30 -4.51 -3.73
CA ILE A 104 10.91 -4.95 -3.72
C ILE A 104 10.60 -5.59 -5.06
N ASP A 105 10.03 -6.80 -5.01
CA ASP A 105 9.55 -7.48 -6.19
C ASP A 105 8.26 -6.83 -6.67
N LYS A 106 8.27 -6.29 -7.87
CA LYS A 106 7.08 -5.68 -8.49
C LYS A 106 6.98 -6.09 -9.95
N ARG A 107 5.74 -6.21 -10.37
CA ARG A 107 5.42 -6.52 -11.76
C ARG A 107 5.32 -5.26 -12.58
N GLU A 108 5.69 -5.35 -13.85
CA GLU A 108 5.49 -4.26 -14.79
C GLU A 108 4.01 -3.89 -14.92
N PRO A 109 3.69 -2.61 -15.22
CA PRO A 109 2.32 -2.21 -15.53
C PRO A 109 1.74 -3.05 -16.67
N LEU A 110 0.50 -3.48 -16.55
CA LEU A 110 -0.15 -4.30 -17.56
C LEU A 110 -0.24 -3.61 -18.92
N ALA A 111 -0.40 -2.30 -18.93
CA ALA A 111 -0.42 -1.51 -20.17
C ALA A 111 0.88 -1.65 -20.97
N GLY A 112 2.01 -1.88 -20.32
CA GLY A 112 3.29 -2.11 -20.99
C GLY A 112 3.45 -3.52 -21.56
N ILE A 113 2.62 -4.47 -21.11
CA ILE A 113 2.64 -5.86 -21.54
C ILE A 113 1.59 -6.12 -22.63
N LEU A 114 0.43 -5.48 -22.49
CA LEU A 114 -0.67 -5.59 -23.42
C LEU A 114 -0.45 -4.71 -24.64
#